data_1fc3b7f7a969ea262b1a24b47ac8c836
#
_entry.id   1fc3b7f7a969ea262b1a24b47ac8c836
#
_cell.length_a   1.000
_cell.length_b   1.000
_cell.length_c   1.000
_cell.angle_alpha   90.00
_cell.angle_beta   90.00
_cell.angle_gamma   90.00
#
_symmetry.space_group_name_H-M   'P 1'
#
loop_
_entity.id
_entity.type
_entity.pdbx_description
1 polymer ?
#
loop_
_entity_poly.entity_id
_entity_poly.type
_entity_poly.pdbx_seq_one_letter_code
_entity_poly.pdbx_strand_id
1 'polypeptide(L)'
;KKAYTLFESGLLDSLEVGSMKCLQQIHAYLFGGLYDFAGKIRTKNISKGGFTFAPCQYFDITLRTIENMPETTFDEIMDKYIEMNVAHPFMEGNGRSTRIWLDLMLKRSLKKCVDWSRINKNDYLNAMSISPADGTEIKRLVENALTNKINDREIFMKGIDYSYYYEEQ
;
A
#
# COMPACT_ATOMS: atom_id res chain seq x y z
N LYS A 1 6.24 6.07 15.27
CA LYS A 1 6.98 7.34 15.31
C LYS A 1 7.46 7.75 13.92
N LYS A 2 8.18 6.89 13.18
CA LYS A 2 8.70 7.21 11.83
C LYS A 2 7.59 7.53 10.82
N ALA A 3 6.46 6.83 10.88
CA ALA A 3 5.35 7.07 9.97
C ALA A 3 4.77 8.49 10.15
N TYR A 4 4.69 8.97 11.38
CA TYR A 4 4.24 10.33 11.67
C TYR A 4 5.24 11.35 11.12
N THR A 5 6.53 11.10 11.33
CA THR A 5 7.62 11.96 10.81
C THR A 5 7.60 11.98 9.28
N LEU A 6 7.25 10.87 8.63
CA LEU A 6 7.14 10.81 7.18
C LEU A 6 6.13 11.83 6.64
N PHE A 7 4.97 11.92 7.27
CA PHE A 7 3.97 12.94 6.91
C PHE A 7 4.49 14.35 7.15
N GLU A 8 5.08 14.59 8.31
CA GLU A 8 5.53 15.92 8.73
C GLU A 8 6.77 16.41 7.97
N SER A 9 7.58 15.49 7.44
CA SER A 9 8.80 15.85 6.69
C SER A 9 8.53 16.46 5.31
N GLY A 10 7.33 16.27 4.77
CA GLY A 10 7.02 16.68 3.40
C GLY A 10 7.60 15.78 2.32
N LEU A 11 8.27 14.69 2.69
CA LEU A 11 8.87 13.75 1.73
C LEU A 11 7.83 13.19 0.75
N LEU A 12 6.62 12.91 1.23
CA LEU A 12 5.55 12.33 0.39
C LEU A 12 5.21 13.20 -0.81
N ASP A 13 5.34 14.52 -0.69
CA ASP A 13 5.05 15.46 -1.77
C ASP A 13 6.11 15.45 -2.88
N SER A 14 7.30 14.91 -2.60
CA SER A 14 8.43 14.86 -3.55
C SER A 14 8.58 13.53 -4.27
N LEU A 15 7.76 12.53 -3.93
CA LEU A 15 7.88 11.18 -4.50
C LEU A 15 7.20 11.09 -5.88
N GLU A 16 7.77 10.24 -6.74
CA GLU A 16 7.19 9.90 -8.04
C GLU A 16 6.04 8.91 -7.84
N VAL A 17 4.84 9.45 -7.68
CA VAL A 17 3.65 8.70 -7.29
C VAL A 17 3.37 7.54 -8.25
N GLY A 18 3.07 6.36 -7.69
CA GLY A 18 2.71 5.16 -8.45
C GLY A 18 3.90 4.35 -8.96
N SER A 19 5.12 4.84 -8.80
CA SER A 19 6.33 4.11 -9.24
C SER A 19 6.79 3.11 -8.17
N MET A 20 7.60 2.13 -8.61
CA MET A 20 8.31 1.23 -7.67
C MET A 20 9.28 2.00 -6.78
N LYS A 21 9.95 2.99 -7.35
CA LYS A 21 10.87 3.85 -6.60
C LYS A 21 10.15 4.56 -5.45
N CYS A 22 8.95 5.08 -5.70
CA CYS A 22 8.10 5.69 -4.67
C CYS A 22 7.84 4.69 -3.53
N LEU A 23 7.40 3.49 -3.86
CA LEU A 23 7.10 2.45 -2.87
C LEU A 23 8.35 2.06 -2.08
N GLN A 24 9.49 1.90 -2.75
CA GLN A 24 10.76 1.60 -2.10
C GLN A 24 11.22 2.72 -1.15
N GLN A 25 11.02 3.96 -1.53
CA GLN A 25 11.37 5.11 -0.68
C GLN A 25 10.47 5.19 0.56
N ILE A 26 9.19 4.91 0.42
CA ILE A 26 8.26 4.82 1.57
C ILE A 26 8.73 3.71 2.52
N HIS A 27 9.00 2.53 1.98
CA HIS A 27 9.45 1.37 2.77
C HIS A 27 10.79 1.67 3.47
N ALA A 28 11.75 2.25 2.76
CA ALA A 28 13.04 2.61 3.31
C ALA A 28 12.91 3.61 4.47
N TYR A 29 12.02 4.58 4.34
CA TYR A 29 11.78 5.56 5.40
C TYR A 29 11.16 4.92 6.64
N LEU A 30 10.11 4.09 6.45
CA LEU A 30 9.40 3.46 7.57
C LEU A 30 10.28 2.47 8.34
N PHE A 31 11.10 1.70 7.63
CA PHE A 31 11.79 0.54 8.18
C PHE A 31 13.31 0.67 8.23
N GLY A 32 13.87 1.78 7.75
CA GLY A 32 15.30 2.06 7.84
C GLY A 32 15.78 2.09 9.29
N GLY A 33 16.84 1.34 9.59
CA GLY A 33 17.33 1.15 10.94
C GLY A 33 16.62 0.05 11.73
N LEU A 34 15.48 -0.46 11.22
CA LEU A 34 14.78 -1.60 11.82
C LEU A 34 15.10 -2.90 11.08
N TYR A 35 15.13 -2.84 9.75
CA TYR A 35 15.43 -3.99 8.90
C TYR A 35 16.58 -3.64 7.95
N ASP A 36 17.51 -4.59 7.78
CA ASP A 36 18.60 -4.46 6.80
C ASP A 36 18.08 -4.39 5.36
N PHE A 37 16.90 -4.96 5.11
CA PHE A 37 16.28 -4.98 3.80
C PHE A 37 15.36 -3.79 3.53
N ALA A 38 15.34 -2.75 4.38
CA ALA A 38 14.48 -1.60 4.18
C ALA A 38 14.68 -0.98 2.80
N GLY A 39 13.58 -0.86 2.03
CA GLY A 39 13.60 -0.34 0.67
C GLY A 39 14.12 -1.29 -0.41
N LYS A 40 14.48 -2.52 -0.05
CA LYS A 40 15.07 -3.49 -0.98
C LYS A 40 14.03 -4.54 -1.41
N ILE A 41 13.95 -4.78 -2.71
CA ILE A 41 13.09 -5.83 -3.27
C ILE A 41 13.62 -7.20 -2.82
N ARG A 42 12.72 -8.07 -2.37
CA ARG A 42 13.09 -9.39 -1.87
C ARG A 42 13.67 -10.29 -2.98
N THR A 43 14.56 -11.15 -2.57
CA THR A 43 15.19 -12.16 -3.44
C THR A 43 14.77 -13.58 -3.05
N LYS A 44 13.80 -13.72 -2.14
CA LYS A 44 13.28 -15.01 -1.68
C LYS A 44 11.77 -15.05 -1.88
N ASN A 45 11.25 -16.24 -2.18
CA ASN A 45 9.81 -16.45 -2.26
C ASN A 45 9.21 -16.51 -0.86
N ILE A 46 8.04 -15.93 -0.70
CA ILE A 46 7.34 -15.87 0.59
C ILE A 46 5.87 -16.27 0.45
N SER A 47 5.33 -16.77 1.54
CA SER A 47 3.91 -17.11 1.64
C SER A 47 3.38 -16.74 3.02
N LYS A 48 2.05 -16.58 3.12
CA LYS A 48 1.39 -16.27 4.38
C LYS A 48 -0.02 -16.85 4.37
N GLY A 49 -0.36 -17.60 5.43
CA GLY A 49 -1.70 -18.17 5.58
C GLY A 49 -2.12 -19.07 4.42
N GLY A 50 -1.19 -19.83 3.85
CA GLY A 50 -1.46 -20.71 2.71
C GLY A 50 -1.47 -20.00 1.34
N PHE A 51 -1.34 -18.68 1.31
CA PHE A 51 -1.25 -17.90 0.08
C PHE A 51 0.22 -17.70 -0.30
N THR A 52 0.59 -18.07 -1.53
CA THR A 52 1.93 -17.85 -2.07
C THR A 52 1.94 -16.58 -2.92
N PHE A 53 2.79 -15.62 -2.54
CA PHE A 53 2.92 -14.38 -3.29
C PHE A 53 3.70 -14.58 -4.58
N ALA A 54 3.73 -13.57 -5.44
CA ALA A 54 4.37 -13.67 -6.75
C ALA A 54 5.84 -14.12 -6.65
N PRO A 55 6.31 -15.00 -7.55
CA PRO A 55 7.69 -15.47 -7.52
C PRO A 55 8.69 -14.35 -7.79
N CYS A 56 9.69 -14.20 -6.93
CA CYS A 56 10.65 -13.09 -7.03
C CYS A 56 11.55 -13.18 -8.27
N GLN A 57 11.77 -14.38 -8.82
CA GLN A 57 12.57 -14.55 -10.02
C GLN A 57 11.99 -13.84 -11.25
N TYR A 58 10.70 -13.48 -11.23
CA TYR A 58 10.03 -12.76 -12.32
C TYR A 58 9.79 -11.29 -12.02
N PHE A 59 10.33 -10.74 -10.93
CA PHE A 59 10.05 -9.38 -10.51
C PHE A 59 10.48 -8.31 -11.51
N ASP A 60 11.51 -8.55 -12.32
CA ASP A 60 11.88 -7.61 -13.37
C ASP A 60 10.70 -7.31 -14.31
N ILE A 61 9.91 -8.34 -14.63
CA ILE A 61 8.73 -8.19 -15.49
C ILE A 61 7.51 -7.82 -14.65
N THR A 62 7.26 -8.53 -13.56
CA THR A 62 6.05 -8.35 -12.73
C THR A 62 5.94 -6.93 -12.19
N LEU A 63 7.01 -6.41 -11.58
CA LEU A 63 6.97 -5.09 -10.96
C LEU A 63 6.93 -3.98 -12.00
N ARG A 64 7.58 -4.16 -13.15
CA ARG A 64 7.49 -3.21 -14.27
C ARG A 64 6.07 -3.17 -14.84
N THR A 65 5.45 -4.32 -15.00
CA THR A 65 4.06 -4.41 -15.47
C THR A 65 3.11 -3.68 -14.52
N ILE A 66 3.25 -3.88 -13.22
CA ILE A 66 2.43 -3.20 -12.22
C ILE A 66 2.69 -1.69 -12.25
N GLU A 67 3.95 -1.28 -12.29
CA GLU A 67 4.32 0.14 -12.35
C GLU A 67 3.66 0.85 -13.54
N ASN A 68 3.54 0.17 -14.67
CA ASN A 68 2.97 0.73 -15.90
C ASN A 68 1.45 0.60 -15.99
N MET A 69 0.79 -0.02 -14.99
CA MET A 69 -0.67 -0.05 -14.96
C MET A 69 -1.25 1.37 -14.84
N PRO A 70 -2.41 1.64 -15.49
CA PRO A 70 -3.01 2.96 -15.40
C PRO A 70 -3.48 3.29 -13.98
N GLU A 71 -3.49 4.58 -13.66
CA GLU A 71 -3.83 5.08 -12.31
C GLU A 71 -4.58 6.42 -12.36
N THR A 72 -5.52 6.56 -13.29
CA THR A 72 -6.31 7.78 -13.45
C THR A 72 -7.71 7.68 -12.88
N THR A 73 -8.30 6.49 -12.83
CA THR A 73 -9.62 6.26 -12.23
C THR A 73 -9.48 5.47 -10.92
N PHE A 74 -10.54 5.48 -10.13
CA PHE A 74 -10.57 4.72 -8.88
C PHE A 74 -10.36 3.22 -9.13
N ASP A 75 -11.06 2.65 -10.10
CA ASP A 75 -10.93 1.23 -10.43
C ASP A 75 -9.51 0.87 -10.88
N GLU A 76 -8.91 1.71 -11.72
CA GLU A 76 -7.53 1.50 -12.17
C GLU A 76 -6.54 1.53 -11.01
N ILE A 77 -6.66 2.52 -10.13
CA ILE A 77 -5.80 2.64 -8.95
C ILE A 77 -5.96 1.42 -8.04
N MET A 78 -7.19 0.97 -7.83
CA MET A 78 -7.45 -0.20 -7.00
C MET A 78 -6.91 -1.48 -7.61
N ASP A 79 -7.06 -1.67 -8.92
CA ASP A 79 -6.48 -2.83 -9.62
C ASP A 79 -4.97 -2.86 -9.46
N LYS A 80 -4.32 -1.71 -9.61
CA LYS A 80 -2.87 -1.58 -9.42
C LYS A 80 -2.45 -1.90 -7.98
N TYR A 81 -3.20 -1.41 -7.00
CA TYR A 81 -2.98 -1.72 -5.59
C TYR A 81 -3.10 -3.21 -5.30
N ILE A 82 -4.15 -3.86 -5.82
CA ILE A 82 -4.39 -5.30 -5.64
C ILE A 82 -3.21 -6.11 -6.21
N GLU A 83 -2.75 -5.77 -7.41
CA GLU A 83 -1.62 -6.46 -8.04
C GLU A 83 -0.32 -6.27 -7.24
N MET A 84 -0.09 -5.08 -6.68
CA MET A 84 1.07 -4.86 -5.83
C MET A 84 0.99 -5.68 -4.53
N ASN A 85 -0.21 -5.86 -4.00
CA ASN A 85 -0.41 -6.73 -2.83
C ASN A 85 -0.10 -8.20 -3.17
N VAL A 86 -0.48 -8.67 -4.35
CA VAL A 86 -0.13 -10.03 -4.82
C VAL A 86 1.38 -10.17 -5.01
N ALA A 87 2.02 -9.15 -5.56
CA ALA A 87 3.48 -9.14 -5.73
C ALA A 87 4.21 -9.19 -4.40
N HIS A 88 3.79 -8.40 -3.42
CA HIS A 88 4.38 -8.38 -2.09
C HIS A 88 5.90 -8.24 -2.15
N PRO A 89 6.42 -7.09 -2.64
CA PRO A 89 7.81 -7.00 -3.08
C PRO A 89 8.86 -7.00 -1.97
N PHE A 90 8.48 -6.82 -0.71
CA PHE A 90 9.40 -6.78 0.42
C PHE A 90 9.25 -8.01 1.31
N MET A 91 10.28 -8.30 2.10
CA MET A 91 10.23 -9.43 3.03
C MET A 91 9.20 -9.19 4.15
N GLU A 92 9.03 -7.95 4.59
CA GLU A 92 8.12 -7.54 5.65
C GLU A 92 7.67 -6.10 5.41
N GLY A 93 6.57 -5.67 6.01
CA GLY A 93 6.12 -4.27 5.92
C GLY A 93 5.41 -3.89 4.62
N ASN A 94 5.02 -4.87 3.81
CA ASN A 94 4.33 -4.63 2.53
C ASN A 94 3.01 -3.89 2.72
N GLY A 95 2.15 -4.34 3.62
CA GLY A 95 0.84 -3.73 3.82
C GLY A 95 0.94 -2.26 4.23
N ARG A 96 1.78 -1.97 5.20
CA ARG A 96 1.97 -0.61 5.71
C ARG A 96 2.50 0.35 4.64
N SER A 97 3.47 -0.10 3.86
CA SER A 97 4.04 0.72 2.77
C SER A 97 3.07 0.89 1.61
N THR A 98 2.40 -0.19 1.22
CA THR A 98 1.53 -0.20 0.04
C THR A 98 0.25 0.62 0.27
N ARG A 99 -0.27 0.66 1.51
CA ARG A 99 -1.43 1.52 1.81
C ARG A 99 -1.11 3.00 1.69
N ILE A 100 0.09 3.43 2.09
CA ILE A 100 0.53 4.83 1.87
C ILE A 100 0.68 5.10 0.38
N TRP A 101 1.26 4.18 -0.36
CA TRP A 101 1.43 4.26 -1.82
C TRP A 101 0.07 4.41 -2.53
N LEU A 102 -0.94 3.63 -2.11
CA LEU A 102 -2.31 3.75 -2.60
C LEU A 102 -2.87 5.15 -2.35
N ASP A 103 -2.72 5.66 -1.12
CA ASP A 103 -3.22 7.00 -0.77
C ASP A 103 -2.58 8.10 -1.63
N LEU A 104 -1.31 7.97 -1.98
CA LEU A 104 -0.64 8.95 -2.85
C LEU A 104 -1.23 8.94 -4.27
N MET A 105 -1.54 7.76 -4.82
CA MET A 105 -2.18 7.66 -6.13
C MET A 105 -3.59 8.26 -6.11
N LEU A 106 -4.37 7.96 -5.09
CA LEU A 106 -5.71 8.51 -4.93
C LEU A 106 -5.67 10.05 -4.77
N LYS A 107 -4.72 10.54 -4.00
CA LYS A 107 -4.54 11.99 -3.80
C LYS A 107 -4.23 12.70 -5.12
N ARG A 108 -3.29 12.16 -5.88
CA ARG A 108 -2.87 12.78 -7.16
C ARG A 108 -3.99 12.80 -8.18
N SER A 109 -4.67 11.68 -8.38
CA SER A 109 -5.64 11.53 -9.47
C SER A 109 -7.05 11.96 -9.10
N LEU A 110 -7.48 11.76 -7.85
CA LEU A 110 -8.86 11.96 -7.42
C LEU A 110 -9.02 13.03 -6.34
N LYS A 111 -7.93 13.56 -5.80
CA LYS A 111 -7.96 14.49 -4.65
C LYS A 111 -8.68 13.88 -3.45
N LYS A 112 -8.44 12.59 -3.21
CA LYS A 112 -9.02 11.83 -2.10
C LYS A 112 -7.96 10.95 -1.47
N CYS A 113 -8.21 10.50 -0.24
CA CYS A 113 -7.45 9.47 0.43
C CYS A 113 -8.39 8.59 1.24
N VAL A 114 -7.88 7.51 1.79
CA VAL A 114 -8.69 6.57 2.56
C VAL A 114 -8.66 6.95 4.03
N ASP A 115 -9.83 7.08 4.65
CA ASP A 115 -9.93 7.09 6.10
C ASP A 115 -9.98 5.62 6.57
N TRP A 116 -8.81 5.06 6.83
CA TRP A 116 -8.67 3.65 7.20
C TRP A 116 -9.42 3.29 8.48
N SER A 117 -9.70 4.25 9.35
CA SER A 117 -10.48 4.02 10.56
C SER A 117 -11.93 3.61 10.28
N ARG A 118 -12.40 3.77 9.05
CA ARG A 118 -13.75 3.39 8.62
C ARG A 118 -13.82 1.96 8.06
N ILE A 119 -12.71 1.24 8.03
CA ILE A 119 -12.64 -0.14 7.55
C ILE A 119 -12.14 -1.01 8.70
N ASN A 120 -12.97 -1.92 9.19
CA ASN A 120 -12.53 -2.79 10.28
C ASN A 120 -11.56 -3.87 9.78
N LYS A 121 -10.79 -4.43 10.71
CA LYS A 121 -9.72 -5.38 10.43
C LYS A 121 -10.22 -6.63 9.70
N ASN A 122 -11.31 -7.23 10.20
CA ASN A 122 -11.81 -8.48 9.64
C ASN A 122 -12.32 -8.28 8.21
N ASP A 123 -13.05 -7.20 7.95
CA ASP A 123 -13.55 -6.88 6.62
C ASP A 123 -12.38 -6.62 5.67
N TYR A 124 -11.37 -5.84 6.10
CA TYR A 124 -10.20 -5.56 5.27
C TYR A 124 -9.42 -6.83 4.91
N LEU A 125 -9.09 -7.65 5.90
CA LEU A 125 -8.32 -8.87 5.68
C LEU A 125 -9.07 -9.86 4.79
N ASN A 126 -10.38 -10.04 5.01
CA ASN A 126 -11.20 -10.93 4.18
C ASN A 126 -11.28 -10.42 2.73
N ALA A 127 -11.52 -9.12 2.55
CA ALA A 127 -11.60 -8.53 1.22
C ALA A 127 -10.27 -8.63 0.47
N MET A 128 -9.14 -8.41 1.15
CA MET A 128 -7.83 -8.52 0.53
C MET A 128 -7.48 -9.97 0.18
N SER A 129 -7.88 -10.94 1.00
CA SER A 129 -7.63 -12.35 0.70
C SER A 129 -8.37 -12.83 -0.55
N ILE A 130 -9.54 -12.26 -0.83
CA ILE A 130 -10.35 -12.58 -2.01
C ILE A 130 -9.88 -11.78 -3.24
N SER A 131 -9.27 -10.62 -3.03
CA SER A 131 -8.98 -9.63 -4.06
C SER A 131 -8.18 -10.15 -5.27
N PRO A 132 -7.25 -11.13 -5.15
CA PRO A 132 -6.56 -11.65 -6.33
C PRO A 132 -7.51 -12.27 -7.36
N ALA A 133 -8.62 -12.85 -6.90
CA ALA A 133 -9.64 -13.45 -7.76
C ALA A 133 -10.80 -12.48 -8.04
N ASP A 134 -11.18 -11.66 -7.05
CA ASP A 134 -12.31 -10.74 -7.16
C ASP A 134 -12.06 -9.52 -6.27
N GLY A 135 -11.82 -8.37 -6.88
CA GLY A 135 -11.54 -7.11 -6.18
C GLY A 135 -12.79 -6.33 -5.77
N THR A 136 -14.00 -6.84 -6.01
CA THR A 136 -15.24 -6.09 -5.78
C THR A 136 -15.37 -5.61 -4.34
N GLU A 137 -15.11 -6.47 -3.36
CA GLU A 137 -15.33 -6.16 -1.95
C GLU A 137 -14.31 -5.13 -1.42
N ILE A 138 -13.02 -5.29 -1.76
CA ILE A 138 -12.03 -4.31 -1.30
C ILE A 138 -12.28 -2.94 -1.96
N LYS A 139 -12.69 -2.91 -3.22
CA LYS A 139 -13.05 -1.67 -3.89
C LYS A 139 -14.23 -0.99 -3.20
N ARG A 140 -15.26 -1.75 -2.81
CA ARG A 140 -16.42 -1.22 -2.09
C ARG A 140 -16.03 -0.64 -0.73
N LEU A 141 -15.22 -1.36 0.04
CA LEU A 141 -14.77 -0.92 1.36
C LEU A 141 -13.96 0.38 1.26
N VAL A 142 -13.02 0.44 0.33
CA VAL A 142 -12.18 1.62 0.14
C VAL A 142 -13.00 2.81 -0.37
N GLU A 143 -13.87 2.60 -1.35
CA GLU A 143 -14.71 3.68 -1.89
C GLU A 143 -15.57 4.32 -0.82
N ASN A 144 -16.17 3.52 0.05
CA ASN A 144 -17.01 4.00 1.16
C ASN A 144 -16.19 4.72 2.25
N ALA A 145 -14.88 4.54 2.27
CA ALA A 145 -13.99 5.16 3.25
C ALA A 145 -13.21 6.34 2.68
N LEU A 146 -13.45 6.75 1.43
CA LEU A 146 -12.76 7.89 0.85
C LEU A 146 -13.15 9.20 1.53
N THR A 147 -12.17 10.08 1.68
CA THR A 147 -12.35 11.43 2.23
C THR A 147 -11.61 12.46 1.38
N ASN A 148 -12.09 13.70 1.40
CA ASN A 148 -11.43 14.83 0.73
C ASN A 148 -10.34 15.47 1.60
N LYS A 149 -10.15 15.01 2.82
CA LYS A 149 -9.17 15.56 3.78
C LYS A 149 -7.77 15.03 3.51
N ILE A 150 -7.22 15.35 2.36
CA ILE A 150 -5.97 14.77 1.84
C ILE A 150 -4.69 15.30 2.49
N ASN A 151 -4.76 16.44 3.17
CA ASN A 151 -3.63 17.01 3.90
C ASN A 151 -3.90 17.09 5.41
N ASP A 152 -4.82 16.29 5.90
CA ASP A 152 -5.25 16.29 7.30
C ASP A 152 -4.34 15.33 8.10
N ARG A 153 -3.63 15.90 9.07
CA ARG A 153 -2.71 15.13 9.92
C ARG A 153 -3.44 14.06 10.70
N GLU A 154 -4.65 14.36 11.19
CA GLU A 154 -5.44 13.40 11.96
C GLU A 154 -5.85 12.19 11.13
N ILE A 155 -6.28 12.41 9.89
CA ILE A 155 -6.62 11.32 8.95
C ILE A 155 -5.39 10.44 8.69
N PHE A 156 -4.24 11.04 8.45
CA PHE A 156 -3.00 10.29 8.24
C PHE A 156 -2.61 9.48 9.48
N MET A 157 -2.66 10.09 10.66
CA MET A 157 -2.31 9.41 11.92
C MET A 157 -3.24 8.24 12.22
N LYS A 158 -4.55 8.42 12.02
CA LYS A 158 -5.53 7.33 12.12
C LYS A 158 -5.21 6.21 11.15
N GLY A 159 -4.82 6.54 9.91
CA GLY A 159 -4.43 5.57 8.90
C GLY A 159 -3.24 4.73 9.35
N ILE A 160 -2.23 5.35 9.94
CA ILE A 160 -1.07 4.65 10.48
C ILE A 160 -1.47 3.71 11.62
N ASP A 161 -2.28 4.18 12.56
CA ASP A 161 -2.72 3.37 13.69
C ASP A 161 -3.54 2.15 13.22
N TYR A 162 -4.45 2.34 12.28
CA TYR A 162 -5.22 1.24 11.70
C TYR A 162 -4.35 0.31 10.86
N SER A 163 -3.33 0.82 10.19
CA SER A 163 -2.38 0.01 9.45
C SER A 163 -1.65 -0.98 10.37
N TYR A 164 -1.22 -0.53 11.54
CA TYR A 164 -0.67 -1.44 12.56
C TYR A 164 -1.71 -2.42 13.07
N TYR A 165 -2.92 -1.96 13.31
CA TYR A 165 -4.03 -2.80 13.76
C TYR A 165 -4.31 -3.95 12.78
N TYR A 166 -4.29 -3.68 11.47
CA TYR A 166 -4.47 -4.72 10.45
C TYR A 166 -3.38 -5.79 10.48
N GLU A 167 -2.18 -5.45 10.94
CA GLU A 167 -1.04 -6.37 11.01
C GLU A 167 -0.95 -7.12 12.34
N GLU A 168 -1.74 -6.76 13.34
CA GLU A 168 -1.78 -7.48 14.62
C GLU A 168 -2.37 -8.88 14.42
N GLN A 169 -1.73 -9.87 15.06
CA GLN A 169 -2.18 -11.27 15.05
C GLN A 169 -3.18 -11.55 16.15
#